data_e0099f447318712ed8e9f09430ee2b42
#
_entry.id   e0099f447318712ed8e9f09430ee2b42
#
_cell.length_a   1.000
_cell.length_b   1.000
_cell.length_c   1.000
_cell.angle_alpha   90.00
_cell.angle_beta   90.00
_cell.angle_gamma   90.00
#
_symmetry.space_group_name_H-M   'P 1'
#
loop_
_entity.id
_entity.type
_entity.pdbx_description
1 polymer ?
#
loop_
_entity_poly.entity_id
_entity_poly.type
_entity_poly.pdbx_seq_one_letter_code
_entity_poly.pdbx_strand_id
1 'polypeptide(L)'
;MEFKRSPHSSRDVWSRRSFVKAGVCGGVILFRNSNFTEELMAAQQTLLGREQSTEHTKLSIREAGDLVRRKVISPVELTRACLQRIERLNPTLNAFITVTAEQAMAQAREAEGEVRRGRWRGPLHGIPVGLKDNIDTAGVRTTLASVVFKDRVPSADAEVVRRLKKAGAVLLGKQNLHEVAFGTTAVVSYFGPVHNPWQPDRIAGGSSGGSAAAVAADLCFGAVGTDAGGSIRVPSAYCGIVGLKPTYGLVGMRGGGEGGWWSMNHVGPMCRSVADVALLLSAMAGFDAGDSTSVDAPTPDYTAALRAKVSAVRLGIPRAVFYDKLDPEIEAAISKALGVVRHLTAGLREVSLQRISDTIAPNIVLAENYAFHAPYLLKTPELYYAAIRRNLQQGSKVTTAAYIQSRRELDEARRAIATVFSKVDLLVTPTTAVPPPTIEEAVRLNIELEMNRNTAPFNVYGLPTISIPCGFMSSGLPIGMQISGPRFGEGKVLALAHAYEQATDWHTRRPHAV
;
A
#
# COMPACT_ATOMS: atom_id res chain seq x y z
N MET A 1 -54.18 -44.26 -18.85
CA MET A 1 -53.86 -44.08 -20.28
C MET A 1 -52.38 -43.88 -20.39
N GLU A 2 -51.75 -44.91 -20.94
CA GLU A 2 -50.31 -44.96 -21.27
C GLU A 2 -49.98 -43.95 -22.37
N PHE A 3 -48.76 -43.39 -22.34
CA PHE A 3 -47.92 -43.31 -23.54
C PHE A 3 -46.46 -43.07 -23.19
N LYS A 4 -45.68 -44.12 -23.37
CA LYS A 4 -44.38 -44.34 -24.01
C LYS A 4 -43.22 -43.33 -23.80
N ARG A 5 -42.16 -43.89 -23.23
CA ARG A 5 -40.76 -43.47 -23.29
C ARG A 5 -40.18 -43.59 -24.72
N SER A 6 -39.24 -42.71 -25.03
CA SER A 6 -38.25 -42.90 -26.11
C SER A 6 -36.94 -42.18 -25.78
N PRO A 7 -35.75 -42.57 -26.28
CA PRO A 7 -34.58 -42.75 -25.46
C PRO A 7 -33.44 -41.73 -25.67
N HIS A 8 -32.53 -41.76 -24.70
CA HIS A 8 -31.15 -41.22 -24.60
C HIS A 8 -30.46 -40.73 -25.88
N SER A 9 -29.88 -39.52 -25.79
CA SER A 9 -28.62 -39.19 -26.45
C SER A 9 -27.66 -38.63 -25.39
N SER A 10 -26.72 -39.47 -24.99
CA SER A 10 -25.54 -39.10 -24.18
C SER A 10 -24.65 -38.16 -25.00
N ARG A 11 -24.49 -36.93 -24.57
CA ARG A 11 -23.39 -36.05 -25.01
C ARG A 11 -22.28 -36.20 -24.00
N ASP A 12 -21.24 -36.94 -24.37
CA ASP A 12 -19.97 -37.00 -23.66
C ASP A 12 -19.31 -35.63 -23.64
N VAL A 13 -19.25 -35.03 -22.44
CA VAL A 13 -18.49 -33.81 -22.20
C VAL A 13 -17.05 -34.23 -21.90
N TRP A 14 -16.18 -34.16 -22.88
CA TRP A 14 -14.74 -34.36 -22.70
C TRP A 14 -14.18 -33.20 -21.87
N SER A 15 -13.55 -33.55 -20.74
CA SER A 15 -12.91 -32.56 -19.88
C SER A 15 -11.61 -32.05 -20.52
N ARG A 16 -11.29 -30.76 -20.31
CA ARG A 16 -10.07 -30.11 -20.81
C ARG A 16 -8.77 -30.85 -20.45
N ARG A 17 -8.77 -31.71 -19.43
CA ARG A 17 -7.61 -32.54 -19.03
C ARG A 17 -7.35 -33.74 -19.94
N SER A 18 -8.34 -34.23 -20.64
CA SER A 18 -8.20 -35.36 -21.56
C SER A 18 -7.57 -34.97 -22.91
N PHE A 19 -7.65 -33.70 -23.29
CA PHE A 19 -7.07 -33.20 -24.53
C PHE A 19 -5.54 -33.04 -24.50
N VAL A 20 -4.99 -32.78 -23.32
CA VAL A 20 -3.53 -32.60 -23.14
C VAL A 20 -2.78 -33.92 -23.07
N LYS A 21 -3.42 -35.03 -22.68
CA LYS A 21 -2.77 -36.35 -22.59
C LYS A 21 -2.78 -37.17 -23.90
N ALA A 22 -3.57 -36.81 -24.86
CA ALA A 22 -3.65 -37.51 -26.15
C ALA A 22 -2.61 -37.04 -27.19
N GLY A 23 -1.85 -35.99 -26.92
CA GLY A 23 -0.90 -35.38 -27.86
C GLY A 23 0.54 -35.92 -27.82
N VAL A 24 0.85 -36.95 -27.02
CA VAL A 24 2.27 -37.41 -26.80
C VAL A 24 2.55 -38.82 -27.35
N CYS A 25 1.60 -39.53 -27.93
CA CYS A 25 1.86 -40.82 -28.55
C CYS A 25 1.43 -40.85 -30.04
N GLY A 26 2.42 -40.67 -30.92
CA GLY A 26 2.59 -41.31 -32.23
C GLY A 26 1.46 -41.22 -33.23
N GLY A 27 1.62 -40.35 -34.25
CA GLY A 27 0.87 -40.41 -35.47
C GLY A 27 1.03 -39.11 -36.26
N VAL A 28 1.97 -39.09 -37.21
CA VAL A 28 2.11 -38.02 -38.21
C VAL A 28 0.90 -38.11 -39.15
N ILE A 29 -0.12 -37.30 -38.89
CA ILE A 29 -1.16 -36.96 -39.85
C ILE A 29 -0.76 -35.61 -40.46
N LEU A 30 -0.28 -35.64 -41.69
CA LEU A 30 -0.01 -34.47 -42.54
C LEU A 30 -1.34 -33.74 -42.84
N PHE A 31 -1.71 -32.80 -42.02
CA PHE A 31 -2.69 -31.77 -42.36
C PHE A 31 -1.99 -30.65 -43.10
N ARG A 32 -2.21 -30.58 -44.41
CA ARG A 32 -1.90 -29.42 -45.25
C ARG A 32 -2.86 -28.26 -44.89
N ASN A 33 -2.58 -27.55 -43.79
CA ASN A 33 -3.13 -26.22 -43.55
C ASN A 33 -2.05 -25.43 -42.79
N SER A 34 -1.19 -24.74 -43.52
CA SER A 34 -0.10 -23.90 -42.98
C SER A 34 -0.61 -22.84 -41.98
N ASN A 35 -1.84 -22.35 -42.16
CA ASN A 35 -2.42 -21.32 -41.30
C ASN A 35 -2.76 -21.84 -39.88
N PHE A 36 -3.20 -23.09 -39.72
CA PHE A 36 -3.55 -23.65 -38.40
C PHE A 36 -2.31 -23.91 -37.50
N THR A 37 -1.23 -24.35 -38.13
CA THR A 37 0.05 -24.54 -37.40
C THR A 37 0.68 -23.21 -37.01
N GLU A 38 0.60 -22.18 -37.84
CA GLU A 38 1.07 -20.82 -37.51
C GLU A 38 0.22 -20.18 -36.41
N GLU A 39 -1.09 -20.30 -36.44
CA GLU A 39 -2.00 -19.83 -35.37
C GLU A 39 -1.76 -20.57 -34.05
N LEU A 40 -1.51 -21.88 -34.09
CA LEU A 40 -1.19 -22.67 -32.88
C LEU A 40 0.15 -22.29 -32.30
N MET A 41 1.18 -22.08 -33.12
CA MET A 41 2.49 -21.60 -32.70
C MET A 41 2.41 -20.17 -32.15
N ALA A 42 1.68 -19.27 -32.77
CA ALA A 42 1.45 -17.92 -32.31
C ALA A 42 0.69 -17.89 -30.97
N ALA A 43 -0.33 -18.73 -30.82
CA ALA A 43 -1.05 -18.90 -29.56
C ALA A 43 -0.14 -19.46 -28.43
N GLN A 44 0.70 -20.44 -28.76
CA GLN A 44 1.66 -21.02 -27.82
C GLN A 44 2.74 -20.04 -27.42
N GLN A 45 3.29 -19.26 -28.37
CA GLN A 45 4.25 -18.18 -28.08
C GLN A 45 3.59 -17.07 -27.24
N THR A 46 2.33 -16.74 -27.50
CA THR A 46 1.57 -15.77 -26.70
C THR A 46 1.34 -16.28 -25.27
N LEU A 47 1.03 -17.56 -25.08
CA LEU A 47 0.88 -18.18 -23.75
C LEU A 47 2.20 -18.23 -22.98
N LEU A 48 3.30 -18.66 -23.64
CA LEU A 48 4.63 -18.66 -23.03
C LEU A 48 5.10 -17.25 -22.67
N GLY A 49 4.85 -16.28 -23.54
CA GLY A 49 5.13 -14.87 -23.26
C GLY A 49 4.31 -14.31 -22.10
N ARG A 50 3.04 -14.74 -21.94
CA ARG A 50 2.19 -14.38 -20.79
C ARG A 50 2.64 -15.01 -19.47
N GLU A 51 3.06 -16.27 -19.49
CA GLU A 51 3.60 -16.94 -18.30
C GLU A 51 4.90 -16.30 -17.84
N GLN A 52 5.86 -16.03 -18.74
CA GLN A 52 7.09 -15.31 -18.41
C GLN A 52 6.84 -13.90 -17.90
N SER A 53 5.92 -13.16 -18.52
CA SER A 53 5.51 -11.83 -18.06
C SER A 53 4.92 -11.84 -16.65
N THR A 54 4.13 -12.86 -16.31
CA THR A 54 3.53 -13.02 -14.97
C THR A 54 4.61 -13.34 -13.92
N GLU A 55 5.60 -14.15 -14.24
CA GLU A 55 6.71 -14.44 -13.32
C GLU A 55 7.56 -13.20 -13.04
N HIS A 56 7.80 -12.33 -14.03
CA HIS A 56 8.56 -11.09 -13.83
C HIS A 56 7.92 -10.15 -12.81
N THR A 57 6.58 -10.07 -12.74
CA THR A 57 5.89 -9.18 -11.78
C THR A 57 5.88 -9.72 -10.34
N LYS A 58 6.25 -10.99 -10.13
CA LYS A 58 6.33 -11.61 -8.81
C LYS A 58 7.68 -11.42 -8.11
N LEU A 59 8.68 -10.90 -8.82
CA LEU A 59 9.99 -10.60 -8.25
C LEU A 59 9.88 -9.50 -7.19
N SER A 60 10.77 -9.54 -6.20
CA SER A 60 11.00 -8.40 -5.32
C SER A 60 11.71 -7.26 -6.07
N ILE A 61 11.67 -6.04 -5.52
CA ILE A 61 12.44 -4.90 -6.06
C ILE A 61 13.92 -5.27 -6.13
N ARG A 62 14.45 -5.94 -5.09
CA ARG A 62 15.84 -6.35 -5.05
C ARG A 62 16.18 -7.32 -6.17
N GLU A 63 15.41 -8.39 -6.34
CA GLU A 63 15.64 -9.40 -7.39
C GLU A 63 15.54 -8.78 -8.78
N ALA A 64 14.48 -8.00 -9.03
CA ALA A 64 14.29 -7.31 -10.30
C ALA A 64 15.45 -6.33 -10.58
N GLY A 65 15.86 -5.54 -9.58
CA GLY A 65 16.99 -4.62 -9.68
C GLY A 65 18.31 -5.33 -9.98
N ASP A 66 18.61 -6.44 -9.32
CA ASP A 66 19.81 -7.23 -9.58
C ASP A 66 19.81 -7.84 -10.98
N LEU A 67 18.67 -8.34 -11.47
CA LEU A 67 18.53 -8.87 -12.83
C LEU A 67 18.67 -7.75 -13.89
N VAL A 68 18.12 -6.56 -13.64
CA VAL A 68 18.28 -5.38 -14.50
C VAL A 68 19.76 -4.96 -14.55
N ARG A 69 20.42 -4.85 -13.38
CA ARG A 69 21.84 -4.52 -13.30
C ARG A 69 22.71 -5.49 -14.09
N ARG A 70 22.40 -6.78 -14.03
CA ARG A 70 23.09 -7.86 -14.76
C ARG A 70 22.66 -7.95 -16.23
N LYS A 71 21.71 -7.12 -16.69
CA LYS A 71 21.17 -7.11 -18.05
C LYS A 71 20.48 -8.44 -18.45
N VAL A 72 19.94 -9.17 -17.46
CA VAL A 72 19.19 -10.42 -17.67
C VAL A 72 17.74 -10.12 -18.04
N ILE A 73 17.15 -9.10 -17.38
CA ILE A 73 15.81 -8.57 -17.68
C ILE A 73 15.97 -7.07 -17.98
N SER A 74 15.19 -6.54 -18.90
CA SER A 74 15.21 -5.11 -19.17
C SER A 74 14.13 -4.34 -18.37
N PRO A 75 14.36 -3.05 -18.05
CA PRO A 75 13.31 -2.17 -17.54
C PRO A 75 12.07 -2.13 -18.43
N VAL A 76 12.23 -2.25 -19.74
CA VAL A 76 11.15 -2.28 -20.72
C VAL A 76 10.28 -3.53 -20.56
N GLU A 77 10.89 -4.71 -20.32
CA GLU A 77 10.16 -5.96 -20.07
C GLU A 77 9.39 -5.91 -18.76
N LEU A 78 10.01 -5.43 -17.67
CA LEU A 78 9.32 -5.26 -16.38
C LEU A 78 8.15 -4.30 -16.47
N THR A 79 8.33 -3.16 -17.14
CA THR A 79 7.27 -2.15 -17.29
C THR A 79 6.12 -2.68 -18.14
N ARG A 80 6.42 -3.38 -19.25
CA ARG A 80 5.41 -4.01 -20.10
C ARG A 80 4.61 -5.07 -19.33
N ALA A 81 5.29 -5.90 -18.53
CA ALA A 81 4.63 -6.92 -17.71
C ALA A 81 3.63 -6.30 -16.71
N CYS A 82 4.04 -5.22 -16.02
CA CYS A 82 3.15 -4.48 -15.13
C CYS A 82 1.96 -3.86 -15.88
N LEU A 83 2.18 -3.20 -17.01
CA LEU A 83 1.13 -2.57 -17.81
C LEU A 83 0.10 -3.59 -18.33
N GLN A 84 0.55 -4.74 -18.83
CA GLN A 84 -0.33 -5.84 -19.26
C GLN A 84 -1.15 -6.40 -18.09
N ARG A 85 -0.55 -6.49 -16.91
CA ARG A 85 -1.27 -6.95 -15.71
C ARG A 85 -2.28 -5.92 -15.23
N ILE A 86 -1.95 -4.62 -15.28
CA ILE A 86 -2.87 -3.52 -14.99
C ILE A 86 -4.07 -3.58 -15.96
N GLU A 87 -3.83 -3.67 -17.25
CA GLU A 87 -4.89 -3.77 -18.26
C GLU A 87 -5.88 -4.91 -17.97
N ARG A 88 -5.35 -6.06 -17.55
CA ARG A 88 -6.17 -7.24 -17.24
C ARG A 88 -6.96 -7.13 -15.94
N LEU A 89 -6.34 -6.64 -14.86
CA LEU A 89 -6.89 -6.74 -13.49
C LEU A 89 -7.50 -5.43 -12.98
N ASN A 90 -7.10 -4.29 -13.50
CA ASN A 90 -7.62 -3.01 -13.04
C ASN A 90 -9.13 -2.82 -13.24
N PRO A 91 -9.77 -3.37 -14.30
CA PRO A 91 -11.23 -3.33 -14.41
C PRO A 91 -11.98 -3.97 -13.23
N THR A 92 -11.39 -5.00 -12.59
CA THR A 92 -11.96 -5.65 -11.40
C THR A 92 -11.54 -4.95 -10.12
N LEU A 93 -10.28 -4.52 -10.00
CA LEU A 93 -9.72 -4.00 -8.76
C LEU A 93 -9.95 -2.49 -8.58
N ASN A 94 -10.06 -1.76 -9.66
CA ASN A 94 -10.13 -0.30 -9.68
C ASN A 94 -8.99 0.37 -8.88
N ALA A 95 -7.79 -0.22 -8.99
CA ALA A 95 -6.61 0.20 -8.23
C ALA A 95 -5.92 1.44 -8.83
N PHE A 96 -6.00 1.63 -10.16
CA PHE A 96 -5.44 2.78 -10.87
C PHE A 96 -6.56 3.68 -11.44
N ILE A 97 -6.44 4.99 -11.23
CA ILE A 97 -7.28 6.03 -11.83
C ILE A 97 -6.71 6.47 -13.18
N THR A 98 -5.39 6.67 -13.24
CA THR A 98 -4.67 7.13 -14.43
C THR A 98 -3.45 6.24 -14.63
N VAL A 99 -3.39 5.56 -15.77
CA VAL A 99 -2.21 4.79 -16.19
C VAL A 99 -1.43 5.63 -17.21
N THR A 100 -0.15 5.89 -16.92
CA THR A 100 0.74 6.71 -17.78
C THR A 100 1.61 5.82 -18.65
N ALA A 101 0.99 4.92 -19.44
CA ALA A 101 1.69 3.86 -20.16
C ALA A 101 2.81 4.37 -21.09
N GLU A 102 2.54 5.41 -21.89
CA GLU A 102 3.54 5.98 -22.81
C GLU A 102 4.73 6.59 -22.07
N GLN A 103 4.45 7.35 -21.01
CA GLN A 103 5.49 7.97 -20.18
C GLN A 103 6.31 6.89 -19.44
N ALA A 104 5.65 5.88 -18.88
CA ALA A 104 6.32 4.75 -18.21
C ALA A 104 7.23 3.99 -19.16
N MET A 105 6.77 3.70 -20.38
CA MET A 105 7.57 3.05 -21.40
C MET A 105 8.74 3.93 -21.90
N ALA A 106 8.57 5.25 -21.94
CA ALA A 106 9.67 6.17 -22.26
C ALA A 106 10.74 6.16 -21.15
N GLN A 107 10.33 6.26 -19.88
CA GLN A 107 11.23 6.15 -18.72
C GLN A 107 11.96 4.79 -18.69
N ALA A 108 11.26 3.70 -18.99
CA ALA A 108 11.85 2.37 -19.04
C ALA A 108 12.93 2.24 -20.13
N ARG A 109 12.68 2.79 -21.32
CA ARG A 109 13.68 2.84 -22.41
C ARG A 109 14.90 3.70 -22.05
N GLU A 110 14.69 4.83 -21.37
CA GLU A 110 15.79 5.66 -20.88
C GLU A 110 16.65 4.88 -19.87
N ALA A 111 16.01 4.26 -18.86
CA ALA A 111 16.69 3.44 -17.86
C ALA A 111 17.47 2.27 -18.49
N GLU A 112 16.85 1.55 -19.44
CA GLU A 112 17.52 0.48 -20.19
C GLU A 112 18.77 1.01 -20.92
N GLY A 113 18.66 2.14 -21.62
CA GLY A 113 19.77 2.77 -22.29
C GLY A 113 20.91 3.18 -21.34
N GLU A 114 20.59 3.67 -20.16
CA GLU A 114 21.58 4.01 -19.13
C GLU A 114 22.29 2.76 -18.59
N VAL A 115 21.54 1.71 -18.24
CA VAL A 115 22.10 0.43 -17.77
C VAL A 115 23.01 -0.20 -18.82
N ARG A 116 22.62 -0.16 -20.10
CA ARG A 116 23.45 -0.66 -21.20
C ARG A 116 24.79 0.07 -21.30
N ARG A 117 24.79 1.39 -21.03
CA ARG A 117 25.99 2.24 -21.00
C ARG A 117 26.80 2.17 -19.70
N GLY A 118 26.39 1.29 -18.75
CA GLY A 118 27.07 1.12 -17.47
C GLY A 118 26.71 2.17 -16.41
N ARG A 119 25.71 3.04 -16.67
CA ARG A 119 25.21 4.02 -15.70
C ARG A 119 24.12 3.40 -14.86
N TRP A 120 24.48 2.90 -13.69
CA TRP A 120 23.57 2.31 -12.72
C TRP A 120 23.25 3.30 -11.59
N ARG A 121 21.97 3.64 -11.39
CA ARG A 121 21.51 4.60 -10.36
C ARG A 121 21.21 3.94 -9.01
N GLY A 122 21.11 2.62 -8.95
CA GLY A 122 20.79 1.87 -7.73
C GLY A 122 19.62 0.88 -7.91
N PRO A 123 19.19 0.20 -6.84
CA PRO A 123 18.22 -0.90 -6.91
C PRO A 123 16.85 -0.55 -7.51
N LEU A 124 16.45 0.72 -7.48
CA LEU A 124 15.21 1.19 -8.08
C LEU A 124 15.31 1.56 -9.55
N HIS A 125 16.52 1.48 -10.15
CA HIS A 125 16.74 1.90 -11.53
C HIS A 125 15.99 0.99 -12.52
N GLY A 126 14.98 1.54 -13.18
CA GLY A 126 14.12 0.83 -14.11
C GLY A 126 12.99 0.02 -13.48
N ILE A 127 12.74 0.18 -12.17
CA ILE A 127 11.71 -0.56 -11.44
C ILE A 127 10.36 0.18 -11.49
N PRO A 128 9.27 -0.50 -11.91
CA PRO A 128 7.92 0.07 -11.98
C PRO A 128 7.28 0.31 -10.61
N VAL A 129 6.87 1.56 -10.34
CA VAL A 129 6.28 2.01 -9.07
C VAL A 129 4.97 2.76 -9.32
N GLY A 130 3.98 2.62 -8.42
CA GLY A 130 2.74 3.35 -8.44
C GLY A 130 2.71 4.51 -7.43
N LEU A 131 1.90 5.53 -7.70
CA LEU A 131 1.73 6.69 -6.84
C LEU A 131 0.26 6.88 -6.47
N LYS A 132 -0.03 7.07 -5.19
CA LYS A 132 -1.37 7.48 -4.75
C LYS A 132 -1.78 8.78 -5.42
N ASP A 133 -3.04 8.92 -5.79
CA ASP A 133 -3.52 10.06 -6.60
C ASP A 133 -3.71 11.38 -5.83
N ASN A 134 -3.12 11.51 -4.66
CA ASN A 134 -2.91 12.77 -3.95
C ASN A 134 -1.43 13.20 -3.87
N ILE A 135 -0.56 12.55 -4.66
CA ILE A 135 0.86 12.89 -4.78
C ILE A 135 1.07 13.57 -6.13
N ASP A 136 1.43 14.84 -6.12
CA ASP A 136 1.58 15.67 -7.30
C ASP A 136 2.67 15.15 -8.23
N THR A 137 2.31 15.01 -9.50
CA THR A 137 3.20 14.57 -10.56
C THR A 137 3.06 15.55 -11.73
N ALA A 138 4.12 16.25 -12.10
CA ALA A 138 4.11 17.26 -13.14
C ALA A 138 3.58 16.69 -14.46
N GLY A 139 2.58 17.37 -15.05
CA GLY A 139 1.97 16.99 -16.31
C GLY A 139 1.08 15.74 -16.25
N VAL A 140 0.84 15.17 -15.05
CA VAL A 140 -0.03 14.01 -14.86
C VAL A 140 -1.25 14.40 -14.03
N ARG A 141 -2.44 14.09 -14.54
CA ARG A 141 -3.71 14.32 -13.82
C ARG A 141 -3.65 13.74 -12.41
N THR A 142 -3.94 14.57 -11.40
CA THR A 142 -3.90 14.24 -9.97
C THR A 142 -5.16 14.77 -9.31
N THR A 143 -6.12 13.87 -9.04
CA THR A 143 -7.54 14.22 -8.80
C THR A 143 -7.97 14.14 -7.34
N LEU A 144 -7.14 13.59 -6.45
CA LEU A 144 -7.53 13.29 -5.07
C LEU A 144 -8.79 12.39 -5.01
N ALA A 145 -9.08 11.65 -6.08
CA ALA A 145 -10.29 10.85 -6.29
C ALA A 145 -11.61 11.65 -6.13
N SER A 146 -11.59 12.96 -6.37
CA SER A 146 -12.73 13.87 -6.22
C SER A 146 -13.12 14.52 -7.55
N VAL A 147 -14.42 14.73 -7.77
CA VAL A 147 -14.96 15.53 -8.89
C VAL A 147 -14.40 16.95 -8.88
N VAL A 148 -14.18 17.51 -7.68
CA VAL A 148 -13.64 18.88 -7.49
C VAL A 148 -12.30 19.06 -8.20
N PHE A 149 -11.48 18.03 -8.23
CA PHE A 149 -10.12 18.05 -8.79
C PHE A 149 -9.95 17.15 -10.03
N LYS A 150 -11.05 16.69 -10.64
CA LYS A 150 -11.01 15.67 -11.72
C LYS A 150 -10.13 16.06 -12.91
N ASP A 151 -9.96 17.35 -13.18
CA ASP A 151 -9.19 17.88 -14.30
C ASP A 151 -7.87 18.55 -13.86
N ARG A 152 -7.52 18.43 -12.57
CA ARG A 152 -6.31 19.07 -12.02
C ARG A 152 -5.05 18.36 -12.54
N VAL A 153 -4.15 19.14 -13.12
CA VAL A 153 -2.82 18.70 -13.57
C VAL A 153 -1.77 19.56 -12.88
N PRO A 154 -0.97 19.01 -11.95
CA PRO A 154 0.10 19.75 -11.29
C PRO A 154 1.18 20.21 -12.27
N SER A 155 1.74 21.42 -12.05
CA SER A 155 2.86 21.94 -12.83
C SER A 155 4.24 21.49 -12.31
N ALA A 156 4.29 20.96 -11.08
CA ALA A 156 5.53 20.52 -10.43
C ALA A 156 5.36 19.12 -9.83
N ASP A 157 6.47 18.40 -9.75
CA ASP A 157 6.55 17.14 -9.03
C ASP A 157 6.58 17.36 -7.52
N ALA A 158 5.90 16.51 -6.77
CA ALA A 158 6.13 16.35 -5.34
C ALA A 158 7.60 15.97 -5.07
N GLU A 159 8.13 16.36 -3.91
CA GLU A 159 9.53 16.02 -3.57
C GLU A 159 9.81 14.51 -3.63
N VAL A 160 8.89 13.68 -3.16
CA VAL A 160 9.02 12.22 -3.25
C VAL A 160 9.08 11.74 -4.69
N VAL A 161 8.32 12.35 -5.61
CA VAL A 161 8.34 12.01 -7.05
C VAL A 161 9.69 12.38 -7.67
N ARG A 162 10.20 13.57 -7.35
CA ARG A 162 11.51 14.04 -7.80
C ARG A 162 12.64 13.08 -7.35
N ARG A 163 12.57 12.60 -6.10
CA ARG A 163 13.55 11.65 -5.56
C ARG A 163 13.46 10.27 -6.22
N LEU A 164 12.25 9.76 -6.46
CA LEU A 164 12.05 8.49 -7.17
C LEU A 164 12.56 8.56 -8.62
N LYS A 165 12.26 9.65 -9.34
CA LYS A 165 12.82 9.88 -10.69
C LYS A 165 14.35 9.94 -10.67
N LYS A 166 14.96 10.59 -9.66
CA LYS A 166 16.41 10.61 -9.46
C LYS A 166 16.99 9.22 -9.23
N ALA A 167 16.29 8.36 -8.49
CA ALA A 167 16.68 6.96 -8.30
C ALA A 167 16.46 6.08 -9.55
N GLY A 168 15.82 6.62 -10.59
CA GLY A 168 15.55 5.93 -11.85
C GLY A 168 14.32 5.03 -11.83
N ALA A 169 13.41 5.17 -10.86
CA ALA A 169 12.17 4.43 -10.84
C ALA A 169 11.27 4.81 -12.04
N VAL A 170 10.52 3.84 -12.56
CA VAL A 170 9.52 4.02 -13.61
C VAL A 170 8.15 4.25 -12.98
N LEU A 171 7.50 5.36 -13.29
CA LEU A 171 6.21 5.72 -12.72
C LEU A 171 5.07 5.22 -13.61
N LEU A 172 4.27 4.26 -13.10
CA LEU A 172 3.19 3.61 -13.87
C LEU A 172 1.92 4.45 -13.95
N GLY A 173 1.71 5.38 -12.99
CA GLY A 173 0.50 6.20 -12.93
C GLY A 173 0.01 6.46 -11.52
N LYS A 174 -1.29 6.85 -11.45
CA LYS A 174 -1.95 7.35 -10.25
C LYS A 174 -2.96 6.33 -9.73
N GLN A 175 -2.81 5.97 -8.45
CA GLN A 175 -3.58 4.92 -7.79
C GLN A 175 -4.76 5.50 -7.02
N ASN A 176 -5.90 4.81 -7.08
CA ASN A 176 -7.15 5.21 -6.48
C ASN A 176 -7.08 5.31 -4.95
N LEU A 177 -7.90 6.16 -4.38
CA LEU A 177 -7.93 6.44 -2.94
C LEU A 177 -9.35 6.79 -2.48
N HIS A 178 -9.56 6.85 -1.16
CA HIS A 178 -10.74 7.51 -0.60
C HIS A 178 -10.72 8.99 -0.94
N GLU A 179 -11.86 9.58 -1.32
CA GLU A 179 -11.96 10.98 -1.75
C GLU A 179 -11.22 11.92 -0.79
N VAL A 180 -10.34 12.76 -1.34
CA VAL A 180 -9.45 13.72 -0.65
C VAL A 180 -8.66 13.12 0.53
N ALA A 181 -8.42 11.81 0.49
CA ALA A 181 -7.79 11.03 1.55
C ALA A 181 -8.54 11.04 2.91
N PHE A 182 -9.83 11.45 2.94
CA PHE A 182 -10.62 11.64 4.15
C PHE A 182 -11.50 10.44 4.48
N GLY A 183 -10.89 9.29 4.68
CA GLY A 183 -11.55 8.03 5.08
C GLY A 183 -10.62 6.82 4.98
N THR A 184 -11.01 5.72 5.61
CA THR A 184 -10.20 4.50 5.76
C THR A 184 -10.69 3.31 4.94
N THR A 185 -11.72 3.50 4.10
CA THR A 185 -12.37 2.40 3.36
C THR A 185 -11.97 2.32 1.89
N ALA A 186 -11.65 3.45 1.24
CA ALA A 186 -11.47 3.61 -0.21
C ALA A 186 -12.71 3.19 -1.04
N VAL A 187 -13.93 3.30 -0.46
CA VAL A 187 -15.19 3.08 -1.19
C VAL A 187 -15.75 4.39 -1.76
N VAL A 188 -15.48 5.51 -1.10
CA VAL A 188 -15.88 6.86 -1.56
C VAL A 188 -14.80 7.39 -2.48
N SER A 189 -15.03 7.29 -3.78
CA SER A 189 -14.15 7.79 -4.84
C SER A 189 -14.99 8.13 -6.06
N TYR A 190 -14.69 9.24 -6.73
CA TYR A 190 -15.32 9.61 -8.00
C TYR A 190 -15.18 8.51 -9.07
N PHE A 191 -14.14 7.71 -8.97
CA PHE A 191 -13.84 6.62 -9.90
C PHE A 191 -14.42 5.27 -9.46
N GLY A 192 -15.20 5.23 -8.38
CA GLY A 192 -15.73 4.01 -7.79
C GLY A 192 -14.82 3.38 -6.74
N PRO A 193 -15.33 2.37 -5.99
CA PRO A 193 -14.62 1.73 -4.89
C PRO A 193 -13.39 0.96 -5.37
N VAL A 194 -12.41 0.83 -4.47
CA VAL A 194 -11.27 -0.08 -4.65
C VAL A 194 -11.63 -1.45 -4.07
N HIS A 195 -11.47 -2.48 -4.86
CA HIS A 195 -11.77 -3.85 -4.49
C HIS A 195 -10.56 -4.56 -3.88
N ASN A 196 -10.80 -5.39 -2.85
CA ASN A 196 -9.76 -6.17 -2.21
C ASN A 196 -9.32 -7.33 -3.13
N PRO A 197 -8.02 -7.49 -3.44
CA PRO A 197 -7.57 -8.57 -4.33
C PRO A 197 -7.80 -9.99 -3.78
N TRP A 198 -7.96 -10.14 -2.46
CA TRP A 198 -8.26 -11.44 -1.83
C TRP A 198 -9.74 -11.81 -1.94
N GLN A 199 -10.63 -10.83 -1.80
CA GLN A 199 -12.07 -10.99 -1.92
C GLN A 199 -12.65 -9.68 -2.50
N PRO A 200 -13.00 -9.65 -3.81
CA PRO A 200 -13.39 -8.41 -4.51
C PRO A 200 -14.69 -7.75 -4.02
N ASP A 201 -15.53 -8.43 -3.27
CA ASP A 201 -16.70 -7.87 -2.61
C ASP A 201 -16.37 -7.07 -1.34
N ARG A 202 -15.12 -7.13 -0.87
CA ARG A 202 -14.64 -6.45 0.33
C ARG A 202 -13.79 -5.24 0.01
N ILE A 203 -13.69 -4.33 0.98
CA ILE A 203 -12.86 -3.14 0.85
C ILE A 203 -11.37 -3.49 0.86
N ALA A 204 -10.57 -2.74 0.12
CA ALA A 204 -9.11 -2.81 0.18
C ALA A 204 -8.53 -2.08 1.41
N GLY A 205 -9.40 -1.36 2.17
CA GLY A 205 -8.93 -0.39 3.16
C GLY A 205 -8.45 0.91 2.50
N GLY A 206 -8.26 1.96 3.30
CA GLY A 206 -7.92 3.28 2.78
C GLY A 206 -7.20 4.16 3.80
N SER A 207 -6.89 5.36 3.35
CA SER A 207 -7.24 5.96 2.06
C SER A 207 -6.36 5.50 0.89
N SER A 208 -5.19 4.84 1.08
CA SER A 208 -4.30 4.36 0.01
C SER A 208 -4.72 2.95 -0.50
N GLY A 209 -6.03 2.73 -0.71
CA GLY A 209 -6.56 1.41 -1.10
C GLY A 209 -6.04 0.93 -2.44
N GLY A 210 -6.02 1.80 -3.45
CA GLY A 210 -5.49 1.48 -4.77
C GLY A 210 -4.01 1.12 -4.75
N SER A 211 -3.21 1.79 -3.89
CA SER A 211 -1.80 1.47 -3.70
C SER A 211 -1.60 0.07 -3.11
N ALA A 212 -2.38 -0.28 -2.08
CA ALA A 212 -2.31 -1.60 -1.47
C ALA A 212 -2.81 -2.71 -2.42
N ALA A 213 -3.95 -2.50 -3.07
CA ALA A 213 -4.50 -3.46 -4.02
C ALA A 213 -3.55 -3.70 -5.20
N ALA A 214 -2.93 -2.63 -5.74
CA ALA A 214 -1.97 -2.73 -6.83
C ALA A 214 -0.74 -3.57 -6.45
N VAL A 215 -0.15 -3.33 -5.27
CA VAL A 215 1.00 -4.12 -4.79
C VAL A 215 0.59 -5.56 -4.51
N ALA A 216 -0.56 -5.79 -3.84
CA ALA A 216 -1.05 -7.13 -3.51
C ALA A 216 -1.34 -7.97 -4.75
N ALA A 217 -1.79 -7.36 -5.85
CA ALA A 217 -2.07 -8.01 -7.12
C ALA A 217 -0.88 -8.02 -8.09
N ASP A 218 0.33 -7.67 -7.65
CA ASP A 218 1.55 -7.58 -8.46
C ASP A 218 1.40 -6.67 -9.70
N LEU A 219 0.63 -5.57 -9.61
CA LEU A 219 0.49 -4.58 -10.69
C LEU A 219 1.68 -3.61 -10.74
N CYS A 220 2.44 -3.52 -9.66
CA CYS A 220 3.66 -2.75 -9.51
C CYS A 220 4.53 -3.39 -8.43
N PHE A 221 5.83 -3.10 -8.45
CA PHE A 221 6.79 -3.64 -7.47
C PHE A 221 6.71 -2.95 -6.11
N GLY A 222 6.23 -1.72 -6.10
CA GLY A 222 5.99 -0.93 -4.92
C GLY A 222 5.09 0.25 -5.23
N ALA A 223 4.56 0.86 -4.18
CA ALA A 223 3.70 2.02 -4.27
C ALA A 223 4.07 3.05 -3.20
N VAL A 224 3.72 4.31 -3.45
CA VAL A 224 3.81 5.38 -2.46
C VAL A 224 2.40 5.75 -2.04
N GLY A 225 2.16 5.66 -0.73
CA GLY A 225 0.91 6.06 -0.09
C GLY A 225 1.08 7.25 0.84
N THR A 226 -0.02 7.68 1.45
CA THR A 226 -0.04 8.71 2.50
C THR A 226 -0.82 8.21 3.71
N ASP A 227 -0.45 8.65 4.93
CA ASP A 227 -1.01 8.16 6.19
C ASP A 227 -1.14 9.28 7.22
N ALA A 228 -2.36 9.73 7.48
CA ALA A 228 -2.69 10.73 8.49
C ALA A 228 -3.42 10.12 9.71
N GLY A 229 -3.90 8.87 9.60
CA GLY A 229 -4.59 8.14 10.67
C GLY A 229 -4.52 6.62 10.52
N GLY A 230 -3.76 6.11 9.53
CA GLY A 230 -3.67 4.69 9.21
C GLY A 230 -3.70 4.38 7.72
N SER A 231 -3.73 5.40 6.88
CA SER A 231 -4.03 5.27 5.45
C SER A 231 -2.95 4.57 4.59
N ILE A 232 -1.79 4.21 5.14
CA ILE A 232 -0.84 3.24 4.59
C ILE A 232 -1.07 1.88 5.26
N ARG A 233 -1.18 1.86 6.58
CA ARG A 233 -1.12 0.65 7.41
C ARG A 233 -2.40 -0.17 7.36
N VAL A 234 -3.58 0.47 7.42
CA VAL A 234 -4.88 -0.20 7.30
C VAL A 234 -5.00 -0.95 5.97
N PRO A 235 -4.82 -0.29 4.80
CA PRO A 235 -4.91 -1.00 3.54
C PRO A 235 -3.78 -2.05 3.36
N SER A 236 -2.59 -1.83 3.93
CA SER A 236 -1.53 -2.85 3.94
C SER A 236 -1.95 -4.10 4.71
N ALA A 237 -2.58 -3.96 5.88
CA ALA A 237 -3.10 -5.07 6.65
C ALA A 237 -4.20 -5.83 5.89
N TYR A 238 -5.16 -5.13 5.30
CA TYR A 238 -6.29 -5.73 4.59
C TYR A 238 -5.92 -6.36 3.24
N CYS A 239 -4.84 -5.90 2.61
CA CYS A 239 -4.34 -6.45 1.36
C CYS A 239 -3.16 -7.42 1.54
N GLY A 240 -2.68 -7.67 2.77
CA GLY A 240 -1.62 -8.64 3.06
C GLY A 240 -0.26 -8.22 2.51
N ILE A 241 0.07 -6.94 2.59
CA ILE A 241 1.36 -6.37 2.17
C ILE A 241 2.05 -5.65 3.34
N VAL A 242 3.25 -5.18 3.09
CA VAL A 242 4.05 -4.38 4.03
C VAL A 242 3.89 -2.91 3.74
N GLY A 243 3.49 -2.11 4.76
CA GLY A 243 3.38 -0.67 4.62
C GLY A 243 4.03 0.08 5.79
N LEU A 244 4.91 1.02 5.50
CA LEU A 244 5.60 1.83 6.50
C LEU A 244 5.10 3.27 6.47
N LYS A 245 4.59 3.72 7.60
CA LYS A 245 4.44 5.12 7.96
C LYS A 245 5.75 5.57 8.65
N PRO A 246 6.62 6.35 7.99
CA PRO A 246 7.87 6.78 8.61
C PRO A 246 7.65 7.77 9.76
N THR A 247 8.71 8.23 10.38
CA THR A 247 8.69 9.34 11.33
C THR A 247 8.15 10.61 10.67
N TYR A 248 7.33 11.36 11.40
CA TYR A 248 6.83 12.65 10.93
C TYR A 248 7.99 13.59 10.56
N GLY A 249 7.98 14.06 9.31
CA GLY A 249 8.99 14.94 8.77
C GLY A 249 10.25 14.28 8.20
N LEU A 250 10.37 12.92 8.24
CA LEU A 250 11.49 12.21 7.61
C LEU A 250 11.43 12.20 6.08
N VAL A 251 10.23 12.05 5.53
CA VAL A 251 9.97 12.15 4.09
C VAL A 251 9.25 13.46 3.83
N GLY A 252 9.80 14.29 2.95
CA GLY A 252 9.20 15.58 2.60
C GLY A 252 7.81 15.42 1.99
N MET A 253 6.87 16.25 2.43
CA MET A 253 5.47 16.22 2.01
C MET A 253 5.11 17.30 0.98
N ARG A 254 6.05 18.12 0.52
CA ARG A 254 5.79 19.15 -0.48
C ARG A 254 5.23 18.54 -1.76
N GLY A 255 3.98 18.87 -2.11
CA GLY A 255 3.21 18.26 -3.19
C GLY A 255 2.84 16.78 -2.96
N GLY A 256 3.15 16.24 -1.77
CA GLY A 256 2.89 14.87 -1.38
C GLY A 256 1.83 14.76 -0.31
N GLY A 257 0.62 14.33 -0.68
CA GLY A 257 -0.48 14.21 0.27
C GLY A 257 -1.33 15.45 0.38
N GLU A 258 -1.55 16.11 -0.74
CA GLU A 258 -2.50 17.23 -0.84
C GLU A 258 -3.86 16.87 -0.23
N GLY A 259 -4.54 17.86 0.37
CA GLY A 259 -5.83 17.70 1.02
C GLY A 259 -5.93 18.32 2.42
N GLY A 260 -4.90 19.03 2.90
CA GLY A 260 -4.95 19.76 4.19
C GLY A 260 -4.65 18.92 5.42
N TRP A 261 -3.73 17.97 5.34
CA TRP A 261 -3.37 17.06 6.44
C TRP A 261 -2.00 17.38 7.08
N TRP A 262 -1.64 18.65 7.20
CA TRP A 262 -0.25 19.11 7.46
C TRP A 262 0.37 18.55 8.74
N SER A 263 -0.38 18.51 9.85
CA SER A 263 0.18 18.20 11.16
C SER A 263 0.38 16.71 11.45
N MET A 264 -0.31 15.83 10.72
CA MET A 264 -0.32 14.39 11.02
C MET A 264 -0.09 13.49 9.80
N ASN A 265 0.05 14.06 8.61
CA ASN A 265 0.26 13.28 7.41
C ASN A 265 1.72 12.80 7.25
N HIS A 266 1.86 11.69 6.59
CA HIS A 266 3.13 11.06 6.26
C HIS A 266 3.05 10.51 4.84
N VAL A 267 4.13 10.61 4.09
CA VAL A 267 4.32 9.90 2.82
C VAL A 267 5.19 8.68 3.10
N GLY A 268 4.79 7.51 2.62
CA GLY A 268 5.54 6.29 2.91
C GLY A 268 5.37 5.16 1.90
N PRO A 269 6.29 4.19 1.92
CA PRO A 269 6.34 3.07 1.00
C PRO A 269 5.37 1.95 1.38
N MET A 270 4.85 1.29 0.35
CA MET A 270 4.01 0.11 0.40
C MET A 270 4.57 -0.92 -0.59
N CYS A 271 5.01 -2.09 -0.10
CA CYS A 271 5.64 -3.13 -0.90
C CYS A 271 5.23 -4.52 -0.41
N ARG A 272 5.69 -5.56 -1.10
CA ARG A 272 5.43 -6.94 -0.69
C ARG A 272 6.31 -7.40 0.47
N SER A 273 7.53 -6.89 0.57
CA SER A 273 8.51 -7.30 1.57
C SER A 273 9.05 -6.13 2.36
N VAL A 274 9.54 -6.40 3.57
CA VAL A 274 10.23 -5.41 4.40
C VAL A 274 11.51 -4.90 3.71
N ALA A 275 12.20 -5.77 2.98
CA ALA A 275 13.41 -5.41 2.24
C ALA A 275 13.11 -4.38 1.14
N ASP A 276 12.01 -4.55 0.41
CA ASP A 276 11.60 -3.60 -0.62
C ASP A 276 11.10 -2.27 -0.04
N VAL A 277 10.43 -2.31 1.12
CA VAL A 277 10.07 -1.11 1.88
C VAL A 277 11.32 -0.32 2.29
N ALA A 278 12.38 -1.01 2.75
CA ALA A 278 13.64 -0.36 3.11
C ALA A 278 14.34 0.31 1.90
N LEU A 279 14.32 -0.36 0.73
CA LEU A 279 14.85 0.19 -0.52
C LEU A 279 14.08 1.44 -0.95
N LEU A 280 12.75 1.37 -0.94
CA LEU A 280 11.91 2.49 -1.36
C LEU A 280 12.01 3.66 -0.38
N LEU A 281 12.04 3.40 0.95
CA LEU A 281 12.28 4.41 1.97
C LEU A 281 13.62 5.12 1.76
N SER A 282 14.70 4.37 1.48
CA SER A 282 16.04 4.94 1.23
C SER A 282 16.05 5.94 0.08
N ALA A 283 15.22 5.73 -0.94
CA ALA A 283 15.08 6.66 -2.05
C ALA A 283 14.21 7.87 -1.72
N MET A 284 13.27 7.75 -0.78
CA MET A 284 12.27 8.79 -0.46
C MET A 284 12.70 9.71 0.68
N ALA A 285 13.41 9.17 1.69
CA ALA A 285 13.77 9.88 2.90
C ALA A 285 14.79 11.01 2.67
N GLY A 286 14.72 12.03 3.52
CA GLY A 286 15.68 13.14 3.58
C GLY A 286 15.01 14.50 3.62
N PHE A 287 15.78 15.47 4.09
CA PHE A 287 15.35 16.86 4.28
C PHE A 287 14.90 17.53 2.98
N ASP A 288 13.79 18.25 3.04
CA ASP A 288 13.28 19.15 2.00
C ASP A 288 13.14 20.56 2.58
N ALA A 289 14.03 21.48 2.20
CA ALA A 289 14.01 22.86 2.65
C ALA A 289 12.73 23.63 2.20
N GLY A 290 11.99 23.12 1.24
CA GLY A 290 10.72 23.68 0.79
C GLY A 290 9.49 23.19 1.56
N ASP A 291 9.67 22.30 2.55
CA ASP A 291 8.60 21.76 3.39
C ASP A 291 8.85 22.13 4.86
N SER A 292 7.97 22.97 5.40
CA SER A 292 8.06 23.41 6.80
C SER A 292 7.92 22.29 7.84
N THR A 293 7.44 21.11 7.44
CA THR A 293 7.29 19.95 8.30
C THR A 293 8.49 19.00 8.23
N SER A 294 9.35 19.16 7.22
CA SER A 294 10.52 18.32 7.02
C SER A 294 11.58 18.57 8.09
N VAL A 295 12.17 17.49 8.57
CA VAL A 295 13.19 17.53 9.62
C VAL A 295 14.54 17.13 9.02
N ASP A 296 15.56 17.96 9.27
CA ASP A 296 16.94 17.61 8.94
C ASP A 296 17.46 16.57 9.93
N ALA A 297 17.26 15.31 9.58
CA ALA A 297 17.67 14.17 10.37
C ALA A 297 18.55 13.23 9.53
N PRO A 298 19.50 12.51 10.17
CA PRO A 298 20.29 11.52 9.47
C PRO A 298 19.43 10.48 8.78
N THR A 299 19.71 10.20 7.52
CA THR A 299 19.09 9.10 6.75
C THR A 299 20.11 7.98 6.60
N PRO A 300 20.12 6.98 7.50
CA PRO A 300 21.03 5.86 7.42
C PRO A 300 20.69 4.95 6.23
N ASP A 301 21.60 4.03 5.91
CA ASP A 301 21.27 2.95 4.98
C ASP A 301 20.23 2.00 5.63
N TYR A 302 18.96 2.20 5.28
CA TYR A 302 17.86 1.38 5.80
C TYR A 302 17.97 -0.08 5.37
N THR A 303 18.65 -0.38 4.27
CA THR A 303 18.86 -1.75 3.82
C THR A 303 19.94 -2.47 4.66
N ALA A 304 20.93 -1.73 5.15
CA ALA A 304 21.91 -2.26 6.07
C ALA A 304 21.29 -2.61 7.44
N ALA A 305 20.29 -1.83 7.87
CA ALA A 305 19.58 -2.07 9.13
C ALA A 305 18.88 -3.43 9.18
N LEU A 306 18.49 -4.01 8.04
CA LEU A 306 17.85 -5.33 7.96
C LEU A 306 18.72 -6.48 8.51
N ARG A 307 20.03 -6.29 8.55
CA ARG A 307 20.99 -7.28 9.07
C ARG A 307 21.28 -7.12 10.56
N ALA A 308 20.69 -6.12 11.20
CA ALA A 308 20.91 -5.87 12.64
C ALA A 308 20.33 -7.01 13.48
N LYS A 309 21.08 -7.44 14.50
CA LYS A 309 20.62 -8.45 15.46
C LYS A 309 19.50 -7.86 16.33
N VAL A 310 18.40 -8.60 16.46
CA VAL A 310 17.23 -8.18 17.23
C VAL A 310 17.09 -8.88 18.59
N SER A 311 17.99 -9.81 18.91
CA SER A 311 17.93 -10.62 20.13
C SER A 311 17.98 -9.80 21.44
N ALA A 312 18.55 -8.61 21.42
CA ALA A 312 18.60 -7.70 22.58
C ALA A 312 17.45 -6.68 22.60
N VAL A 313 16.56 -6.66 21.59
CA VAL A 313 15.46 -5.70 21.50
C VAL A 313 14.39 -6.01 22.55
N ARG A 314 14.01 -5.03 23.35
CA ARG A 314 12.95 -5.13 24.37
C ARG A 314 11.64 -4.64 23.76
N LEU A 315 10.60 -5.47 23.81
CA LEU A 315 9.30 -5.15 23.21
C LEU A 315 8.28 -4.73 24.26
N GLY A 316 7.52 -3.69 23.95
CA GLY A 316 6.39 -3.21 24.73
C GLY A 316 5.05 -3.57 24.10
N ILE A 317 4.10 -4.00 24.93
CA ILE A 317 2.71 -4.29 24.53
C ILE A 317 1.79 -3.31 25.25
N PRO A 318 1.27 -2.27 24.57
CA PRO A 318 0.28 -1.37 25.14
C PRO A 318 -1.11 -2.01 25.01
N ARG A 319 -1.54 -2.79 26.02
CA ARG A 319 -2.80 -3.54 25.93
C ARG A 319 -4.04 -2.64 25.84
N ALA A 320 -4.10 -1.62 26.68
CA ALA A 320 -5.25 -0.71 26.72
C ALA A 320 -5.49 -0.08 25.34
N VAL A 321 -6.71 -0.06 24.87
CA VAL A 321 -7.19 0.44 23.58
C VAL A 321 -6.82 -0.50 22.41
N PHE A 322 -5.56 -0.90 22.27
CA PHE A 322 -5.07 -1.61 21.08
C PHE A 322 -5.51 -3.07 21.03
N TYR A 323 -5.70 -3.71 22.17
CA TYR A 323 -6.09 -5.12 22.26
C TYR A 323 -7.54 -5.30 22.74
N ASP A 324 -8.26 -4.19 22.93
CA ASP A 324 -9.67 -4.24 23.36
C ASP A 324 -10.56 -4.63 22.17
N LYS A 325 -11.54 -5.51 22.41
CA LYS A 325 -12.59 -5.89 21.44
C LYS A 325 -12.02 -6.24 20.05
N LEU A 326 -10.96 -7.06 20.02
CA LEU A 326 -10.45 -7.63 18.78
C LEU A 326 -11.41 -8.70 18.25
N ASP A 327 -11.50 -8.82 16.93
CA ASP A 327 -12.07 -10.01 16.32
C ASP A 327 -11.32 -11.26 16.81
N PRO A 328 -11.98 -12.36 17.16
CA PRO A 328 -11.34 -13.54 17.74
C PRO A 328 -10.23 -14.16 16.86
N GLU A 329 -10.39 -14.15 15.54
CA GLU A 329 -9.34 -14.66 14.63
C GLU A 329 -8.14 -13.72 14.57
N ILE A 330 -8.37 -12.41 14.64
CA ILE A 330 -7.29 -11.41 14.74
C ILE A 330 -6.55 -11.59 16.06
N GLU A 331 -7.25 -11.73 17.18
CA GLU A 331 -6.65 -11.95 18.49
C GLU A 331 -5.76 -13.21 18.49
N ALA A 332 -6.27 -14.32 17.94
CA ALA A 332 -5.53 -15.56 17.83
C ALA A 332 -4.27 -15.44 16.96
N ALA A 333 -4.36 -14.77 15.81
CA ALA A 333 -3.22 -14.53 14.93
C ALA A 333 -2.16 -13.63 15.59
N ILE A 334 -2.58 -12.55 16.24
CA ILE A 334 -1.68 -11.65 16.99
C ILE A 334 -1.00 -12.39 18.14
N SER A 335 -1.72 -13.23 18.87
CA SER A 335 -1.14 -14.03 19.96
C SER A 335 -0.03 -14.97 19.45
N LYS A 336 -0.23 -15.61 18.29
CA LYS A 336 0.80 -16.41 17.61
C LYS A 336 1.99 -15.56 17.19
N ALA A 337 1.74 -14.39 16.58
CA ALA A 337 2.78 -13.48 16.15
C ALA A 337 3.61 -12.95 17.33
N LEU A 338 2.98 -12.65 18.46
CA LEU A 338 3.67 -12.29 19.71
C LEU A 338 4.56 -13.43 20.22
N GLY A 339 4.16 -14.68 20.03
CA GLY A 339 5.01 -15.86 20.31
C GLY A 339 6.29 -15.83 19.48
N VAL A 340 6.19 -15.57 18.18
CA VAL A 340 7.36 -15.49 17.28
C VAL A 340 8.29 -14.36 17.67
N VAL A 341 7.78 -13.12 17.82
CA VAL A 341 8.64 -11.97 18.16
C VAL A 341 9.27 -12.11 19.55
N ARG A 342 8.62 -12.80 20.51
CA ARG A 342 9.21 -13.13 21.81
C ARG A 342 10.46 -13.98 21.68
N HIS A 343 10.44 -14.99 20.78
CA HIS A 343 11.61 -15.87 20.55
C HIS A 343 12.76 -15.16 19.84
N LEU A 344 12.45 -14.17 19.00
CA LEU A 344 13.45 -13.40 18.26
C LEU A 344 14.16 -12.33 19.08
N THR A 345 13.60 -11.91 20.23
CA THR A 345 13.99 -10.69 20.96
C THR A 345 14.29 -10.96 22.44
N ALA A 346 14.62 -9.92 23.19
CA ALA A 346 14.82 -10.01 24.65
C ALA A 346 13.51 -10.23 25.44
N GLY A 347 12.38 -10.38 24.76
CA GLY A 347 11.09 -10.66 25.34
C GLY A 347 10.11 -9.48 25.28
N LEU A 348 8.92 -9.74 25.84
CA LEU A 348 7.77 -8.84 25.84
C LEU A 348 7.47 -8.37 27.25
N ARG A 349 7.08 -7.09 27.41
CA ARG A 349 6.52 -6.54 28.65
C ARG A 349 5.30 -5.67 28.36
N GLU A 350 4.39 -5.61 29.28
CA GLU A 350 3.29 -4.64 29.20
C GLU A 350 3.81 -3.24 29.49
N VAL A 351 3.28 -2.27 28.75
CA VAL A 351 3.55 -0.85 28.92
C VAL A 351 2.25 -0.06 28.84
N SER A 352 2.19 1.06 29.54
CA SER A 352 1.08 2.00 29.41
C SER A 352 1.52 3.17 28.55
N LEU A 353 0.69 3.54 27.56
CA LEU A 353 0.85 4.79 26.83
C LEU A 353 0.06 5.88 27.55
N GLN A 354 0.58 7.10 27.52
CA GLN A 354 -0.17 8.25 27.99
C GLN A 354 -1.43 8.38 27.13
N ARG A 355 -2.59 8.57 27.75
CA ARG A 355 -3.84 8.79 27.03
C ARG A 355 -3.73 10.07 26.19
N ILE A 356 -4.03 9.96 24.92
CA ILE A 356 -4.18 11.08 24.01
C ILE A 356 -5.57 11.66 24.24
N SER A 357 -5.69 12.99 24.33
CA SER A 357 -7.00 13.63 24.37
C SER A 357 -7.78 13.33 23.09
N ASP A 358 -9.06 12.97 23.27
CA ASP A 358 -9.94 12.61 22.15
C ASP A 358 -10.24 13.82 21.21
N THR A 359 -9.82 15.02 21.61
CA THR A 359 -10.01 16.28 20.84
C THR A 359 -8.83 16.67 19.98
N ILE A 360 -7.61 16.16 20.26
CA ILE A 360 -6.40 16.57 19.53
C ILE A 360 -6.55 16.31 18.03
N ALA A 361 -6.76 15.06 17.66
CA ALA A 361 -6.83 14.69 16.26
C ALA A 361 -8.03 15.32 15.54
N PRO A 362 -9.28 15.27 16.07
CA PRO A 362 -10.41 15.91 15.41
C PRO A 362 -10.23 17.41 15.18
N ASN A 363 -9.82 18.18 16.20
CA ASN A 363 -9.67 19.63 16.06
C ASN A 363 -8.61 20.01 15.01
N ILE A 364 -7.47 19.30 14.99
CA ILE A 364 -6.40 19.57 14.04
C ILE A 364 -6.83 19.17 12.62
N VAL A 365 -7.29 17.93 12.47
CA VAL A 365 -7.66 17.37 11.18
C VAL A 365 -8.79 18.17 10.53
N LEU A 366 -9.87 18.44 11.26
CA LEU A 366 -11.01 19.15 10.72
C LEU A 366 -10.65 20.61 10.31
N ALA A 367 -9.89 21.32 11.16
CA ALA A 367 -9.50 22.71 10.88
C ALA A 367 -8.55 22.80 9.67
N GLU A 368 -7.53 21.94 9.60
CA GLU A 368 -6.55 21.96 8.51
C GLU A 368 -7.19 21.55 7.17
N ASN A 369 -8.03 20.51 7.18
CA ASN A 369 -8.77 20.11 5.98
C ASN A 369 -9.75 21.22 5.53
N TYR A 370 -10.49 21.84 6.46
CA TYR A 370 -11.34 22.95 6.10
C TYR A 370 -10.53 24.11 5.49
N ALA A 371 -9.40 24.47 6.07
CA ALA A 371 -8.56 25.56 5.56
C ALA A 371 -8.13 25.31 4.11
N PHE A 372 -7.77 24.08 3.76
CA PHE A 372 -7.42 23.69 2.38
C PHE A 372 -8.64 23.71 1.45
N HIS A 373 -9.77 23.15 1.89
CA HIS A 373 -10.94 22.93 1.05
C HIS A 373 -11.93 24.12 1.02
N ALA A 374 -11.80 25.12 1.91
CA ALA A 374 -12.72 26.24 2.01
C ALA A 374 -12.99 26.98 0.68
N PRO A 375 -11.98 27.30 -0.16
CA PRO A 375 -12.23 27.96 -1.46
C PRO A 375 -13.11 27.14 -2.40
N TYR A 376 -13.02 25.82 -2.34
CA TYR A 376 -13.82 24.89 -3.16
C TYR A 376 -15.21 24.67 -2.56
N LEU A 377 -15.29 24.51 -1.24
CA LEU A 377 -16.56 24.38 -0.52
C LEU A 377 -17.48 25.61 -0.66
N LEU A 378 -16.90 26.81 -0.82
CA LEU A 378 -17.67 28.03 -1.05
C LEU A 378 -18.21 28.12 -2.48
N LYS A 379 -17.54 27.52 -3.46
CA LYS A 379 -17.90 27.61 -4.88
C LYS A 379 -18.77 26.45 -5.36
N THR A 380 -18.42 25.23 -5.00
CA THR A 380 -18.99 23.98 -5.54
C THR A 380 -19.11 22.88 -4.47
N PRO A 381 -19.80 23.15 -3.34
CA PRO A 381 -19.91 22.19 -2.24
C PRO A 381 -20.60 20.87 -2.66
N GLU A 382 -21.48 20.95 -3.66
CA GLU A 382 -22.24 19.80 -4.20
C GLU A 382 -21.37 18.78 -4.93
N LEU A 383 -20.16 19.16 -5.37
CA LEU A 383 -19.23 18.25 -6.06
C LEU A 383 -18.53 17.28 -5.12
N TYR A 384 -18.55 17.52 -3.80
CA TYR A 384 -18.05 16.56 -2.82
C TYR A 384 -19.11 15.50 -2.48
N TYR A 385 -18.69 14.29 -2.20
CA TYR A 385 -19.59 13.32 -1.57
C TYR A 385 -20.18 13.90 -0.28
N ALA A 386 -21.47 13.64 -0.04
CA ALA A 386 -22.20 14.27 1.04
C ALA A 386 -21.57 14.06 2.43
N ALA A 387 -21.02 12.87 2.69
CA ALA A 387 -20.34 12.57 3.95
C ALA A 387 -19.04 13.39 4.09
N ILE A 388 -18.22 13.43 3.04
CA ILE A 388 -16.96 14.19 3.01
C ILE A 388 -17.25 15.68 3.19
N ARG A 389 -18.22 16.23 2.44
CA ARG A 389 -18.65 17.63 2.59
C ARG A 389 -19.03 17.96 4.03
N ARG A 390 -19.87 17.13 4.67
CA ARG A 390 -20.27 17.36 6.07
C ARG A 390 -19.07 17.39 7.01
N ASN A 391 -18.13 16.45 6.84
CA ASN A 391 -16.94 16.38 7.67
C ASN A 391 -16.04 17.62 7.47
N LEU A 392 -15.80 18.01 6.21
CA LEU A 392 -15.02 19.20 5.90
C LEU A 392 -15.67 20.47 6.50
N GLN A 393 -16.98 20.60 6.37
CA GLN A 393 -17.73 21.75 6.93
C GLN A 393 -17.68 21.81 8.47
N GLN A 394 -17.51 20.67 9.20
CA GLN A 394 -17.29 20.73 10.64
C GLN A 394 -16.03 21.50 11.02
N GLY A 395 -15.02 21.52 10.14
CA GLY A 395 -13.78 22.26 10.39
C GLY A 395 -13.98 23.76 10.56
N SER A 396 -15.01 24.37 9.94
CA SER A 396 -15.35 25.78 10.16
C SER A 396 -15.82 26.10 11.58
N LYS A 397 -16.23 25.09 12.35
CA LYS A 397 -16.69 25.24 13.73
C LYS A 397 -15.56 25.12 14.74
N VAL A 398 -14.39 24.66 14.35
CA VAL A 398 -13.21 24.59 15.22
C VAL A 398 -12.72 26.01 15.47
N THR A 399 -12.76 26.44 16.73
CA THR A 399 -12.29 27.78 17.10
C THR A 399 -10.75 27.84 17.03
N THR A 400 -10.21 29.04 16.80
CA THR A 400 -8.76 29.26 16.84
C THR A 400 -8.16 28.81 18.17
N ALA A 401 -8.85 29.08 19.30
CA ALA A 401 -8.42 28.65 20.63
C ALA A 401 -8.34 27.11 20.73
N ALA A 402 -9.36 26.40 20.26
CA ALA A 402 -9.37 24.92 20.27
C ALA A 402 -8.26 24.33 19.40
N TYR A 403 -8.03 24.91 18.21
CA TYR A 403 -6.93 24.49 17.33
C TYR A 403 -5.55 24.71 17.98
N ILE A 404 -5.31 25.91 18.53
CA ILE A 404 -4.03 26.23 19.18
C ILE A 404 -3.79 25.30 20.40
N GLN A 405 -4.83 25.07 21.21
CA GLN A 405 -4.73 24.16 22.36
C GLN A 405 -4.40 22.74 21.90
N SER A 406 -5.10 22.21 20.90
CA SER A 406 -4.84 20.88 20.35
C SER A 406 -3.45 20.75 19.71
N ARG A 407 -2.92 21.82 19.11
CA ARG A 407 -1.52 21.86 18.62
C ARG A 407 -0.51 21.75 19.75
N ARG A 408 -0.72 22.45 20.86
CA ARG A 408 0.14 22.35 22.05
C ARG A 408 0.11 20.94 22.64
N GLU A 409 -1.07 20.37 22.80
CA GLU A 409 -1.27 18.99 23.29
C GLU A 409 -0.61 17.96 22.36
N LEU A 410 -0.67 18.15 21.04
CA LEU A 410 0.04 17.33 20.05
C LEU A 410 1.56 17.35 20.29
N ASP A 411 2.13 18.53 20.49
CA ASP A 411 3.57 18.69 20.74
C ASP A 411 3.97 18.08 22.09
N GLU A 412 3.12 18.19 23.10
CA GLU A 412 3.32 17.55 24.41
C GLU A 412 3.26 16.02 24.29
N ALA A 413 2.27 15.46 23.60
CA ALA A 413 2.15 14.03 23.35
C ALA A 413 3.39 13.46 22.62
N ARG A 414 3.88 14.20 21.60
CA ARG A 414 5.11 13.84 20.85
C ARG A 414 6.38 13.85 21.70
N ARG A 415 6.46 14.70 22.71
CA ARG A 415 7.57 14.69 23.67
C ARG A 415 7.41 13.58 24.71
N ALA A 416 6.22 13.44 25.25
CA ALA A 416 5.95 12.50 26.34
C ALA A 416 6.14 11.04 25.95
N ILE A 417 5.84 10.67 24.71
CA ILE A 417 5.98 9.28 24.23
C ILE A 417 7.43 8.76 24.32
N ALA A 418 8.43 9.65 24.31
CA ALA A 418 9.83 9.27 24.44
C ALA A 418 10.12 8.53 25.77
N THR A 419 9.36 8.81 26.84
CA THR A 419 9.51 8.15 28.13
C THR A 419 9.20 6.64 28.09
N VAL A 420 8.34 6.21 27.18
CA VAL A 420 8.04 4.79 26.97
C VAL A 420 9.27 4.06 26.44
N PHE A 421 10.00 4.68 25.54
CA PHE A 421 11.19 4.10 24.92
C PHE A 421 12.44 4.07 25.80
N SER A 422 12.39 4.64 27.01
CA SER A 422 13.41 4.36 28.03
C SER A 422 13.28 2.94 28.60
N LYS A 423 12.08 2.37 28.59
CA LYS A 423 11.76 1.04 29.14
C LYS A 423 11.79 -0.07 28.11
N VAL A 424 11.42 0.23 26.86
CA VAL A 424 11.35 -0.70 25.72
C VAL A 424 11.96 -0.06 24.49
N ASP A 425 12.32 -0.86 23.49
CA ASP A 425 12.92 -0.36 22.25
C ASP A 425 11.89 -0.20 21.14
N LEU A 426 10.88 -1.07 21.10
CA LEU A 426 9.79 -1.08 20.10
C LEU A 426 8.47 -1.43 20.77
N LEU A 427 7.37 -1.01 20.14
CA LEU A 427 6.00 -1.38 20.50
C LEU A 427 5.43 -2.33 19.46
N VAL A 428 4.59 -3.27 19.89
CA VAL A 428 3.88 -4.20 19.00
C VAL A 428 2.40 -4.14 19.30
N THR A 429 1.57 -3.99 18.24
CA THR A 429 0.11 -3.94 18.36
C THR A 429 -0.55 -4.58 17.14
N PRO A 430 -1.82 -5.01 17.21
CA PRO A 430 -2.62 -5.32 16.02
C PRO A 430 -2.71 -4.08 15.11
N THR A 431 -2.69 -4.25 13.79
CA THR A 431 -2.89 -3.11 12.87
C THR A 431 -4.35 -2.68 12.86
N THR A 432 -5.27 -3.63 12.74
CA THR A 432 -6.71 -3.40 12.77
C THR A 432 -7.37 -4.28 13.82
N ALA A 433 -8.50 -3.83 14.36
CA ALA A 433 -9.26 -4.60 15.36
C ALA A 433 -10.32 -5.50 14.72
N VAL A 434 -10.72 -5.19 13.49
CA VAL A 434 -11.79 -5.85 12.74
C VAL A 434 -11.30 -6.24 11.35
N PRO A 435 -11.88 -7.29 10.74
CA PRO A 435 -11.59 -7.65 9.35
C PRO A 435 -12.12 -6.59 8.37
N PRO A 436 -11.69 -6.62 7.08
CA PRO A 436 -12.26 -5.75 6.07
C PRO A 436 -13.75 -6.09 5.86
N PRO A 437 -14.68 -5.13 6.05
CA PRO A 437 -16.09 -5.32 5.76
C PRO A 437 -16.33 -5.47 4.25
N THR A 438 -17.52 -5.87 3.87
CA THR A 438 -17.95 -5.76 2.47
C THR A 438 -18.06 -4.28 2.06
N ILE A 439 -17.97 -4.02 0.76
CA ILE A 439 -18.14 -2.66 0.22
C ILE A 439 -19.52 -2.10 0.60
N GLU A 440 -20.56 -2.93 0.55
CA GLU A 440 -21.92 -2.56 0.94
C GLU A 440 -22.01 -2.17 2.43
N GLU A 441 -21.43 -2.98 3.33
CA GLU A 441 -21.37 -2.69 4.76
C GLU A 441 -20.62 -1.40 5.05
N ALA A 442 -19.47 -1.18 4.39
CA ALA A 442 -18.65 0.02 4.56
C ALA A 442 -19.41 1.31 4.17
N VAL A 443 -20.22 1.25 3.12
CA VAL A 443 -21.08 2.37 2.71
C VAL A 443 -22.20 2.62 3.73
N ARG A 444 -22.83 1.54 4.26
CA ARG A 444 -23.99 1.62 5.15
C ARG A 444 -23.64 2.04 6.58
N LEU A 445 -22.55 1.52 7.16
CA LEU A 445 -22.32 1.54 8.60
C LEU A 445 -21.36 2.64 9.10
N ASN A 446 -20.67 3.35 8.21
CA ASN A 446 -19.69 4.39 8.57
C ASN A 446 -18.68 3.95 9.66
N ILE A 447 -18.11 2.74 9.52
CA ILE A 447 -17.29 2.04 10.53
C ILE A 447 -15.83 2.52 10.62
N GLU A 448 -15.50 3.68 10.10
CA GLU A 448 -14.12 4.17 9.97
C GLU A 448 -13.35 4.27 11.28
N LEU A 449 -14.03 4.65 12.38
CA LEU A 449 -13.40 4.82 13.69
C LEU A 449 -12.85 3.52 14.28
N GLU A 450 -13.48 2.38 14.00
CA GLU A 450 -12.99 1.08 14.47
C GLU A 450 -11.78 0.61 13.66
N MET A 451 -11.74 0.95 12.38
CA MET A 451 -10.66 0.52 11.48
C MET A 451 -9.34 1.21 11.77
N ASN A 452 -9.34 2.48 12.20
CA ASN A 452 -8.12 3.26 12.47
C ASN A 452 -7.79 3.42 13.97
N ARG A 453 -8.59 2.85 14.86
CA ARG A 453 -8.40 2.92 16.33
C ARG A 453 -6.97 2.57 16.74
N ASN A 454 -6.40 1.55 16.13
CA ASN A 454 -5.04 1.06 16.45
C ASN A 454 -3.94 1.79 15.68
N THR A 455 -4.27 2.54 14.64
CA THR A 455 -3.26 3.21 13.80
C THR A 455 -3.13 4.70 14.07
N ALA A 456 -4.25 5.39 14.31
CA ALA A 456 -4.29 6.84 14.49
C ALA A 456 -3.40 7.37 15.63
N PRO A 457 -3.28 6.71 16.80
CA PRO A 457 -2.39 7.18 17.86
C PRO A 457 -0.94 7.38 17.41
N PHE A 458 -0.42 6.54 16.52
CA PHE A 458 0.94 6.65 16.02
C PHE A 458 1.17 7.79 15.02
N ASN A 459 0.09 8.36 14.45
CA ASN A 459 0.17 9.64 13.72
C ASN A 459 0.29 10.81 14.69
N VAL A 460 -0.50 10.80 15.76
CA VAL A 460 -0.41 11.82 16.82
C VAL A 460 1.01 11.85 17.40
N TYR A 461 1.56 10.70 17.80
CA TYR A 461 2.93 10.63 18.32
C TYR A 461 4.01 10.90 17.26
N GLY A 462 3.69 10.82 15.96
CA GLY A 462 4.65 11.01 14.87
C GLY A 462 5.72 9.91 14.80
N LEU A 463 5.43 8.71 15.31
CA LEU A 463 6.36 7.57 15.38
C LEU A 463 6.44 6.79 14.07
N PRO A 464 7.61 6.27 13.68
CA PRO A 464 7.71 5.30 12.60
C PRO A 464 6.95 4.03 12.97
N THR A 465 6.08 3.56 12.08
CA THR A 465 5.24 2.39 12.32
C THR A 465 5.05 1.61 11.03
N ILE A 466 5.45 0.34 11.04
CA ILE A 466 5.28 -0.59 9.91
C ILE A 466 4.11 -1.55 10.21
N SER A 467 3.28 -1.82 9.21
CA SER A 467 2.30 -2.92 9.23
C SER A 467 2.83 -4.06 8.37
N ILE A 468 2.83 -5.28 8.92
CA ILE A 468 3.28 -6.50 8.24
C ILE A 468 2.24 -7.60 8.36
N PRO A 469 2.09 -8.51 7.38
CA PRO A 469 1.22 -9.66 7.49
C PRO A 469 1.65 -10.57 8.65
N CYS A 470 0.69 -11.03 9.46
CA CYS A 470 0.98 -11.91 10.60
C CYS A 470 0.06 -13.13 10.71
N GLY A 471 -0.82 -13.31 9.76
CA GLY A 471 -1.76 -14.43 9.70
C GLY A 471 -2.80 -14.22 8.62
N PHE A 472 -3.69 -15.20 8.54
CA PHE A 472 -4.86 -15.15 7.67
C PHE A 472 -6.07 -15.66 8.45
N MET A 473 -7.22 -15.08 8.18
CA MET A 473 -8.51 -15.56 8.68
C MET A 473 -8.89 -16.87 8.02
N SER A 474 -9.83 -17.60 8.60
CA SER A 474 -10.44 -18.80 8.00
C SER A 474 -11.06 -18.52 6.63
N SER A 475 -11.53 -17.28 6.41
CA SER A 475 -12.02 -16.79 5.12
C SER A 475 -10.93 -16.53 4.06
N GLY A 476 -9.64 -16.63 4.41
CA GLY A 476 -8.51 -16.33 3.53
C GLY A 476 -8.12 -14.85 3.50
N LEU A 477 -8.75 -13.98 4.29
CA LEU A 477 -8.37 -12.57 4.38
C LEU A 477 -7.12 -12.38 5.25
N PRO A 478 -6.19 -11.50 4.87
CA PRO A 478 -4.97 -11.28 5.64
C PRO A 478 -5.20 -10.52 6.94
N ILE A 479 -4.31 -10.73 7.91
CA ILE A 479 -4.27 -10.07 9.21
C ILE A 479 -2.92 -9.37 9.35
N GLY A 480 -2.93 -8.10 9.81
CA GLY A 480 -1.74 -7.29 9.99
C GLY A 480 -1.36 -7.05 11.46
N MET A 481 -0.06 -7.11 11.75
CA MET A 481 0.57 -6.65 12.98
C MET A 481 1.38 -5.40 12.69
N GLN A 482 1.39 -4.41 13.59
CA GLN A 482 2.26 -3.25 13.44
C GLN A 482 3.34 -3.19 14.52
N ILE A 483 4.51 -2.70 14.11
CA ILE A 483 5.69 -2.48 14.94
C ILE A 483 6.00 -0.99 14.89
N SER A 484 6.07 -0.33 16.07
CA SER A 484 6.36 1.10 16.19
C SER A 484 7.65 1.32 16.95
N GLY A 485 8.46 2.27 16.50
CA GLY A 485 9.73 2.65 17.14
C GLY A 485 9.74 4.09 17.65
N PRO A 486 10.80 4.49 18.36
CA PRO A 486 11.02 5.90 18.69
C PRO A 486 11.18 6.73 17.41
N ARG A 487 11.00 8.04 17.50
CA ARG A 487 11.22 8.95 16.36
C ARG A 487 12.61 8.73 15.76
N PHE A 488 12.67 8.64 14.44
CA PHE A 488 13.87 8.30 13.64
C PHE A 488 14.46 6.91 13.94
N GLY A 489 13.62 6.01 14.49
CA GLY A 489 13.97 4.63 14.80
C GLY A 489 13.61 3.62 13.69
N GLU A 490 13.42 4.06 12.43
CA GLU A 490 13.04 3.22 11.30
C GLU A 490 13.94 2.00 11.15
N GLY A 491 15.24 2.16 11.37
CA GLY A 491 16.20 1.06 11.28
C GLY A 491 15.89 -0.10 12.23
N LYS A 492 15.51 0.19 13.49
CA LYS A 492 15.12 -0.84 14.46
C LYS A 492 13.77 -1.48 14.10
N VAL A 493 12.81 -0.66 13.62
CA VAL A 493 11.49 -1.11 13.17
C VAL A 493 11.64 -2.07 12.00
N LEU A 494 12.43 -1.69 11.00
CA LEU A 494 12.72 -2.52 9.81
C LEU A 494 13.47 -3.80 10.18
N ALA A 495 14.45 -3.74 11.10
CA ALA A 495 15.21 -4.91 11.53
C ALA A 495 14.30 -5.97 12.17
N LEU A 496 13.41 -5.59 13.10
CA LEU A 496 12.49 -6.54 13.73
C LEU A 496 11.44 -7.05 12.74
N ALA A 497 10.88 -6.16 11.91
CA ALA A 497 9.91 -6.54 10.90
C ALA A 497 10.51 -7.56 9.91
N HIS A 498 11.77 -7.34 9.48
CA HIS A 498 12.47 -8.27 8.60
C HIS A 498 12.79 -9.60 9.29
N ALA A 499 13.27 -9.57 10.53
CA ALA A 499 13.51 -10.81 11.28
C ALA A 499 12.23 -11.64 11.46
N TYR A 500 11.08 -10.99 11.70
CA TYR A 500 9.78 -11.65 11.74
C TYR A 500 9.37 -12.23 10.38
N GLU A 501 9.54 -11.44 9.31
CA GLU A 501 9.25 -11.87 7.92
C GLU A 501 10.08 -13.12 7.55
N GLN A 502 11.37 -13.18 7.95
CA GLN A 502 12.23 -14.33 7.71
C GLN A 502 11.87 -15.57 8.58
N ALA A 503 11.20 -15.37 9.70
CA ALA A 503 10.75 -16.44 10.59
C ALA A 503 9.34 -16.98 10.22
N THR A 504 8.69 -16.38 9.22
CA THR A 504 7.33 -16.72 8.77
C THR A 504 7.21 -16.67 7.26
N ASP A 505 6.10 -17.15 6.70
CA ASP A 505 5.86 -17.21 5.25
C ASP A 505 4.68 -16.33 4.78
N TRP A 506 4.10 -15.51 5.66
CA TRP A 506 2.89 -14.78 5.38
C TRP A 506 2.98 -13.84 4.18
N HIS A 507 4.13 -13.18 3.99
CA HIS A 507 4.40 -12.24 2.90
C HIS A 507 4.51 -12.93 1.52
N THR A 508 4.73 -14.26 1.49
CA THR A 508 4.86 -15.02 0.24
C THR A 508 3.51 -15.34 -0.40
N ARG A 509 2.45 -15.29 0.40
CA ARG A 509 1.09 -15.60 -0.08
C ARG A 509 0.59 -14.54 -1.06
N ARG A 510 -0.17 -14.99 -2.03
CA ARG A 510 -0.74 -14.17 -3.10
C ARG A 510 -2.24 -14.38 -3.18
N PRO A 511 -3.04 -13.34 -3.53
CA PRO A 511 -4.46 -13.50 -3.74
C PRO A 511 -4.74 -14.43 -4.93
N HIS A 512 -5.76 -15.29 -4.78
CA HIS A 512 -6.21 -16.23 -5.81
C HIS A 512 -7.40 -15.70 -6.60
N ALA A 513 -8.06 -14.63 -6.11
CA ALA A 513 -9.28 -14.09 -6.70
C ALA A 513 -9.03 -13.20 -7.93
N VAL A 514 -7.77 -12.93 -8.27
CA VAL A 514 -7.37 -12.08 -9.41
C VAL A 514 -6.23 -12.68 -10.23
#